data_ae920de80a2949762c731ce7ff4153ae
#
_entry.id   ae920de80a2949762c731ce7ff4153ae
#
_cell.length_a   1.000
_cell.length_b   1.000
_cell.length_c   1.000
_cell.angle_alpha   90.00
_cell.angle_beta   90.00
_cell.angle_gamma   90.00
#
_symmetry.space_group_name_H-M   'P 1'
#
loop_
_entity.id
_entity.type
_entity.pdbx_description
1 polymer ?
#
loop_
_entity_poly.entity_id
_entity_poly.type
_entity_poly.pdbx_seq_one_letter_code
_entity_poly.pdbx_strand_id
1 'polypeptide(L)'
;MRRAGVIVTLGVLLGVLGGAATTSPALADGRGDGWQFLTLPATFTVEPVFCGFEIDGTNLVNNGFVKALKTADGSMAFLTTGTDKVSLTNQANGKTLTANISGPFKTIVFPDGSVTFVTTGHQFNLLAPADAARFGLPGFSVSAGELTQAVAADGTITSLSMDGNVLVDLCAALS
;
A
#
# COMPACT_ATOMS: atom_id res chain seq x y z
N MET A 1 -7.03 -1.10 -26.61
CA MET A 1 -6.42 -1.96 -25.58
C MET A 1 -6.37 -1.13 -24.30
N ARG A 2 -7.25 -1.36 -23.34
CA ARG A 2 -7.31 -0.62 -22.08
C ARG A 2 -6.24 -1.21 -21.15
N ARG A 3 -5.21 -0.43 -20.83
CA ARG A 3 -4.22 -0.79 -19.81
C ARG A 3 -4.84 -0.53 -18.44
N ALA A 4 -5.29 -1.58 -17.78
CA ALA A 4 -5.63 -1.53 -16.37
C ALA A 4 -4.32 -1.53 -15.57
N GLY A 5 -3.84 -0.36 -15.18
CA GLY A 5 -2.81 -0.23 -14.17
C GLY A 5 -3.44 -0.50 -12.80
N VAL A 6 -3.28 -1.70 -12.27
CA VAL A 6 -3.68 -2.00 -10.90
C VAL A 6 -2.58 -1.51 -9.98
N ILE A 7 -2.81 -0.38 -9.32
CA ILE A 7 -1.95 0.11 -8.25
C ILE A 7 -2.41 -0.56 -6.96
N VAL A 8 -1.65 -1.54 -6.49
CA VAL A 8 -1.81 -2.07 -5.14
C VAL A 8 -0.70 -1.48 -4.28
N THR A 9 -0.91 -0.26 -3.81
CA THR A 9 -0.19 0.20 -2.63
C THR A 9 -0.86 -0.50 -1.44
N LEU A 10 -0.19 -1.47 -0.83
CA LEU A 10 -0.66 -2.12 0.40
C LEU A 10 -0.49 -1.19 1.59
N GLY A 11 -1.24 -0.13 1.58
CA GLY A 11 -1.62 0.69 2.69
C GLY A 11 -3.10 0.89 2.49
N VAL A 12 -3.93 0.20 3.27
CA VAL A 12 -5.38 0.35 3.37
C VAL A 12 -6.05 0.85 2.09
N LEU A 13 -6.16 0.01 1.10
CA LEU A 13 -7.04 0.26 -0.03
C LEU A 13 -8.48 0.07 0.43
N LEU A 14 -9.17 1.17 0.67
CA LEU A 14 -10.60 1.24 0.42
C LEU A 14 -10.80 0.83 -1.04
N GLY A 15 -11.31 -0.39 -1.25
CA GLY A 15 -11.56 -0.92 -2.58
C GLY A 15 -12.54 -0.05 -3.35
N VAL A 16 -12.00 0.79 -4.20
CA VAL A 16 -12.74 1.46 -5.26
C VAL A 16 -11.90 1.30 -6.51
N LEU A 17 -12.14 0.22 -7.23
CA LEU A 17 -12.10 0.14 -8.70
C LEU A 17 -12.25 -1.32 -9.15
N GLY A 18 -13.41 -1.63 -9.72
CA GLY A 18 -13.62 -2.85 -10.52
C GLY A 18 -14.58 -3.85 -9.90
N GLY A 19 -15.83 -3.75 -10.26
CA GLY A 19 -16.99 -4.60 -10.04
C GLY A 19 -16.78 -6.04 -9.54
N ALA A 20 -16.73 -6.21 -8.24
CA ALA A 20 -17.09 -7.42 -7.52
C ALA A 20 -17.38 -7.00 -6.07
N ALA A 21 -18.51 -7.43 -5.54
CA ALA A 21 -19.11 -7.15 -4.25
C ALA A 21 -18.20 -6.48 -3.21
N THR A 22 -18.38 -5.18 -3.00
CA THR A 22 -17.75 -4.40 -1.95
C THR A 22 -18.34 -4.84 -0.61
N THR A 23 -17.69 -5.77 0.07
CA THR A 23 -17.81 -5.85 1.51
C THR A 23 -17.02 -4.68 2.07
N SER A 24 -17.70 -3.61 2.45
CA SER A 24 -17.08 -2.55 3.27
C SER A 24 -16.39 -3.23 4.45
N PRO A 25 -15.11 -2.92 4.75
CA PRO A 25 -14.49 -3.44 5.96
C PRO A 25 -15.35 -3.04 7.13
N ALA A 26 -15.75 -4.02 7.95
CA ALA A 26 -16.48 -3.77 9.17
C ALA A 26 -15.55 -2.99 10.11
N LEU A 27 -15.84 -1.69 10.27
CA LEU A 27 -15.12 -0.85 11.20
C LEU A 27 -15.65 -1.21 12.60
N ALA A 28 -14.85 -1.95 13.35
CA ALA A 28 -15.17 -2.26 14.75
C ALA A 28 -14.87 -1.03 15.63
N ASP A 29 -15.68 -0.82 16.67
CA ASP A 29 -15.47 0.25 17.65
C ASP A 29 -14.05 0.14 18.25
N GLY A 30 -13.23 1.13 17.98
CA GLY A 30 -11.84 1.21 18.38
C GLY A 30 -11.64 2.21 19.52
N ARG A 31 -10.42 2.62 19.77
CA ARG A 31 -10.05 3.62 20.77
C ARG A 31 -10.97 4.84 20.66
N GLY A 32 -11.38 5.44 21.79
CA GLY A 32 -12.07 6.72 21.82
C GLY A 32 -11.42 7.73 20.84
N ASP A 33 -12.09 8.82 20.50
CA ASP A 33 -11.61 9.84 19.53
C ASP A 33 -11.71 9.51 18.04
N GLY A 34 -12.58 8.58 17.64
CA GLY A 34 -12.88 8.25 16.23
C GLY A 34 -11.82 7.39 15.53
N TRP A 35 -10.90 6.78 16.27
CA TRP A 35 -10.05 5.72 15.76
C TRP A 35 -10.80 4.40 15.71
N GLN A 36 -10.65 3.69 14.61
CA GLN A 36 -11.29 2.40 14.35
C GLN A 36 -10.21 1.36 14.09
N PHE A 37 -10.45 0.11 14.52
CA PHE A 37 -9.53 -0.98 14.22
C PHE A 37 -9.58 -1.31 12.72
N LEU A 38 -8.41 -1.43 12.12
CA LEU A 38 -8.28 -1.78 10.71
C LEU A 38 -8.01 -3.27 10.57
N THR A 39 -8.95 -3.99 9.98
CA THR A 39 -8.77 -5.40 9.68
C THR A 39 -8.26 -5.54 8.24
N LEU A 40 -7.05 -6.04 8.07
CA LEU A 40 -6.50 -6.43 6.77
C LEU A 40 -6.82 -7.91 6.49
N PRO A 41 -6.88 -8.35 5.22
CA PRO A 41 -6.97 -9.76 4.88
C PRO A 41 -5.82 -10.56 5.50
N ALA A 42 -6.08 -11.78 5.94
CA ALA A 42 -5.02 -12.64 6.49
C ALA A 42 -3.94 -12.96 5.45
N THR A 43 -4.32 -13.04 4.18
CA THR A 43 -3.44 -13.34 3.05
C THR A 43 -3.70 -12.40 1.88
N PHE A 44 -2.70 -12.22 1.02
CA PHE A 44 -2.78 -11.47 -0.23
C PHE A 44 -1.80 -12.03 -1.25
N THR A 45 -1.95 -11.68 -2.51
CA THR A 45 -1.04 -12.09 -3.59
C THR A 45 -0.50 -10.85 -4.31
N VAL A 46 0.79 -10.84 -4.59
CA VAL A 46 1.44 -9.86 -5.47
C VAL A 46 1.64 -10.50 -6.84
N GLU A 47 1.03 -9.88 -7.85
CA GLU A 47 1.03 -10.39 -9.22
C GLU A 47 2.43 -10.40 -9.86
N PRO A 48 2.69 -11.32 -10.81
CA PRO A 48 3.99 -11.44 -11.47
C PRO A 48 4.46 -10.20 -12.22
N VAL A 49 3.56 -9.27 -12.56
CA VAL A 49 3.90 -8.02 -13.27
C VAL A 49 4.96 -7.18 -12.53
N PHE A 50 5.06 -7.30 -11.22
CA PHE A 50 5.97 -6.51 -10.40
C PHE A 50 7.37 -7.11 -10.27
N CYS A 51 7.47 -8.45 -10.18
CA CYS A 51 8.75 -9.16 -9.96
C CYS A 51 9.07 -10.22 -11.03
N GLY A 52 8.15 -10.50 -11.96
CA GLY A 52 8.29 -11.61 -12.91
C GLY A 52 7.84 -12.96 -12.34
N PHE A 53 7.45 -13.03 -11.08
CA PHE A 53 6.91 -14.21 -10.39
C PHE A 53 5.85 -13.79 -9.38
N GLU A 54 4.95 -14.71 -9.05
CA GLU A 54 3.89 -14.51 -8.07
C GLU A 54 4.45 -14.65 -6.65
N ILE A 55 3.99 -13.77 -5.74
CA ILE A 55 4.38 -13.77 -4.34
C ILE A 55 3.12 -13.88 -3.48
N ASP A 56 3.04 -14.89 -2.64
CA ASP A 56 2.02 -14.98 -1.60
C ASP A 56 2.48 -14.24 -0.34
N GLY A 57 1.58 -13.42 0.18
CA GLY A 57 1.75 -12.69 1.43
C GLY A 57 0.82 -13.21 2.52
N THR A 58 1.33 -13.30 3.74
CA THR A 58 0.56 -13.61 4.94
C THR A 58 0.82 -12.55 5.99
N ASN A 59 -0.25 -11.94 6.51
CA ASN A 59 -0.16 -11.00 7.62
C ASN A 59 0.10 -11.75 8.93
N LEU A 60 1.31 -11.62 9.48
CA LEU A 60 1.73 -12.24 10.74
C LEU A 60 1.32 -11.42 11.96
N VAL A 61 1.36 -10.10 11.82
CA VAL A 61 0.91 -9.12 12.81
C VAL A 61 0.13 -8.06 12.07
N ASN A 62 -1.05 -7.75 12.54
CA ASN A 62 -1.92 -6.71 12.01
C ASN A 62 -2.63 -6.00 13.16
N ASN A 63 -2.01 -4.95 13.69
CA ASN A 63 -2.53 -4.10 14.76
C ASN A 63 -2.68 -2.66 14.25
N GLY A 64 -3.46 -2.50 13.17
CA GLY A 64 -3.70 -1.22 12.54
C GLY A 64 -4.92 -0.50 13.10
N PHE A 65 -4.86 0.83 13.09
CA PHE A 65 -5.98 1.72 13.39
C PHE A 65 -6.10 2.77 12.31
N VAL A 66 -7.31 3.15 11.98
CA VAL A 66 -7.61 4.19 11.00
C VAL A 66 -8.55 5.24 11.60
N LYS A 67 -8.35 6.50 11.23
CA LYS A 67 -9.24 7.61 11.54
C LYS A 67 -9.53 8.39 10.27
N ALA A 68 -10.82 8.60 9.97
CA ALA A 68 -11.26 9.41 8.85
C ALA A 68 -11.54 10.83 9.30
N LEU A 69 -11.09 11.83 8.53
CA LEU A 69 -11.28 13.25 8.75
C LEU A 69 -11.75 13.90 7.45
N LYS A 70 -12.80 14.71 7.53
CA LYS A 70 -13.21 15.57 6.42
C LYS A 70 -12.49 16.91 6.55
N THR A 71 -11.85 17.37 5.48
CA THR A 71 -11.14 18.66 5.44
C THR A 71 -12.05 19.76 4.93
N ALA A 72 -11.66 21.02 5.13
CA ALA A 72 -12.48 22.17 4.76
C ALA A 72 -12.69 22.33 3.24
N ASP A 73 -11.76 21.82 2.44
CA ASP A 73 -11.81 21.79 0.97
C ASP A 73 -12.66 20.65 0.40
N GLY A 74 -13.28 19.85 1.28
CA GLY A 74 -14.12 18.70 0.90
C GLY A 74 -13.35 17.38 0.68
N SER A 75 -12.03 17.37 0.82
CA SER A 75 -11.23 16.14 0.76
C SER A 75 -11.48 15.26 1.98
N MET A 76 -11.18 13.97 1.85
CA MET A 76 -11.19 13.01 2.95
C MET A 76 -9.76 12.59 3.27
N ALA A 77 -9.33 12.79 4.50
CA ALA A 77 -8.05 12.31 4.99
C ALA A 77 -8.25 11.07 5.87
N PHE A 78 -7.52 10.00 5.56
CA PHE A 78 -7.47 8.78 6.37
C PHE A 78 -6.09 8.70 7.02
N LEU A 79 -6.06 8.79 8.33
CA LEU A 79 -4.84 8.58 9.11
C LEU A 79 -4.79 7.14 9.55
N THR A 80 -3.71 6.45 9.25
CA THR A 80 -3.50 5.06 9.66
C THR A 80 -2.23 4.96 10.49
N THR A 81 -2.24 4.14 11.52
CA THR A 81 -1.07 3.82 12.32
C THR A 81 -1.17 2.40 12.85
N GLY A 82 -0.05 1.79 13.13
CA GLY A 82 -0.05 0.45 13.69
C GLY A 82 1.26 -0.29 13.49
N THR A 83 1.20 -1.56 13.86
CA THR A 83 2.27 -2.53 13.62
C THR A 83 1.78 -3.55 12.62
N ASP A 84 2.52 -3.72 11.55
CA ASP A 84 2.25 -4.73 10.53
C ASP A 84 3.53 -5.48 10.16
N LYS A 85 3.45 -6.83 10.20
CA LYS A 85 4.51 -7.73 9.76
C LYS A 85 3.93 -8.75 8.82
N VAL A 86 4.61 -9.00 7.72
CA VAL A 86 4.16 -9.92 6.70
C VAL A 86 5.23 -10.96 6.41
N SER A 87 4.81 -12.17 6.08
CA SER A 87 5.62 -13.20 5.43
C SER A 87 5.31 -13.19 3.94
N LEU A 88 6.35 -13.17 3.12
CA LEU A 88 6.26 -13.19 1.65
C LEU A 88 6.92 -14.44 1.14
N THR A 89 6.27 -15.18 0.24
CA THR A 89 6.79 -16.42 -0.35
C THR A 89 6.71 -16.35 -1.86
N ASN A 90 7.83 -16.51 -2.55
CA ASN A 90 7.87 -16.69 -4.00
C ASN A 90 7.34 -18.08 -4.36
N GLN A 91 6.25 -18.15 -5.11
CA GLN A 91 5.58 -19.40 -5.51
C GLN A 91 6.42 -20.26 -6.45
N ALA A 92 7.33 -19.65 -7.21
CA ALA A 92 8.15 -20.40 -8.18
C ALA A 92 9.30 -21.18 -7.54
N ASN A 93 9.87 -20.72 -6.42
CA ASN A 93 11.06 -21.31 -5.80
C ASN A 93 10.92 -21.60 -4.30
N GLY A 94 9.82 -21.18 -3.66
CA GLY A 94 9.55 -21.37 -2.25
C GLY A 94 10.37 -20.50 -1.30
N LYS A 95 11.19 -19.57 -1.80
CA LYS A 95 11.92 -18.63 -0.93
C LYS A 95 10.93 -17.78 -0.14
N THR A 96 11.20 -17.61 1.14
CA THR A 96 10.38 -16.84 2.07
C THR A 96 11.18 -15.76 2.76
N LEU A 97 10.55 -14.59 2.97
CA LEU A 97 11.12 -13.47 3.69
C LEU A 97 10.05 -12.83 4.58
N THR A 98 10.45 -12.38 5.77
CA THR A 98 9.57 -11.58 6.64
C THR A 98 9.93 -10.11 6.53
N ALA A 99 8.93 -9.26 6.32
CA ALA A 99 9.08 -7.82 6.26
C ALA A 99 8.27 -7.13 7.37
N ASN A 100 8.84 -6.07 7.94
CA ASN A 100 8.14 -5.14 8.81
C ASN A 100 7.72 -3.93 7.97
N ILE A 101 6.43 -3.62 7.96
CA ILE A 101 5.83 -2.49 7.22
C ILE A 101 5.04 -1.58 8.16
N SER A 102 5.52 -1.46 9.40
CA SER A 102 4.90 -0.65 10.44
C SER A 102 5.26 0.82 10.28
N GLY A 103 4.27 1.70 10.39
CA GLY A 103 4.49 3.15 10.35
C GLY A 103 3.18 3.92 10.24
N PRO A 104 3.20 5.22 10.51
CA PRO A 104 2.06 6.07 10.23
C PRO A 104 1.93 6.29 8.71
N PHE A 105 0.68 6.36 8.29
CA PHE A 105 0.30 6.50 6.91
C PHE A 105 -0.90 7.46 6.79
N LYS A 106 -0.86 8.36 5.84
CA LYS A 106 -1.94 9.29 5.54
C LYS A 106 -2.35 9.16 4.08
N THR A 107 -3.62 8.88 3.83
CA THR A 107 -4.24 8.95 2.50
C THR A 107 -5.13 10.17 2.44
N ILE A 108 -4.99 10.99 1.41
CA ILE A 108 -5.88 12.11 1.13
C ILE A 108 -6.58 11.82 -0.20
N VAL A 109 -7.89 11.72 -0.17
CA VAL A 109 -8.73 11.57 -1.36
C VAL A 109 -9.37 12.91 -1.66
N PHE A 110 -9.07 13.46 -2.82
CA PHE A 110 -9.59 14.75 -3.28
C PHE A 110 -10.94 14.61 -3.97
N PRO A 111 -11.74 15.71 -4.06
CA PRO A 111 -13.06 15.67 -4.72
C PRO A 111 -13.01 15.29 -6.21
N ASP A 112 -11.89 15.52 -6.89
CA ASP A 112 -11.68 15.14 -8.29
C ASP A 112 -11.32 13.65 -8.48
N GLY A 113 -11.22 12.88 -7.37
CA GLY A 113 -10.85 11.48 -7.37
C GLY A 113 -9.34 11.22 -7.36
N SER A 114 -8.51 12.25 -7.39
CA SER A 114 -7.06 12.08 -7.19
C SER A 114 -6.75 11.71 -5.73
N VAL A 115 -5.59 11.09 -5.51
CA VAL A 115 -5.18 10.62 -4.19
C VAL A 115 -3.73 10.99 -3.91
N THR A 116 -3.46 11.43 -2.68
CA THR A 116 -2.09 11.57 -2.19
C THR A 116 -1.87 10.63 -1.01
N PHE A 117 -0.78 9.88 -1.08
CA PHE A 117 -0.28 9.03 -0.01
C PHE A 117 0.94 9.67 0.62
N VAL A 118 0.97 9.76 1.94
CA VAL A 118 2.15 10.16 2.70
C VAL A 118 2.40 9.09 3.75
N THR A 119 3.54 8.44 3.67
CA THR A 119 3.95 7.41 4.62
C THR A 119 5.21 7.86 5.33
N THR A 120 5.35 7.50 6.60
CA THR A 120 6.59 7.65 7.35
C THR A 120 6.86 6.35 8.10
N GLY A 121 8.11 5.92 8.13
CA GLY A 121 8.47 4.62 8.71
C GLY A 121 8.72 3.56 7.64
N HIS A 122 8.39 2.31 7.93
CA HIS A 122 8.58 1.21 6.99
C HIS A 122 7.33 0.99 6.15
N GLN A 123 7.47 0.92 4.83
CA GLN A 123 6.36 0.72 3.92
C GLN A 123 6.73 -0.17 2.73
N PHE A 124 5.73 -0.80 2.13
CA PHE A 124 5.84 -1.38 0.80
C PHE A 124 5.76 -0.32 -0.28
N ASN A 125 6.61 -0.44 -1.29
CA ASN A 125 6.43 0.22 -2.58
C ASN A 125 6.16 -0.86 -3.61
N LEU A 126 5.06 -0.71 -4.33
CA LEU A 126 4.66 -1.60 -5.42
C LEU A 126 4.46 -0.74 -6.66
N LEU A 127 5.38 -0.84 -7.60
CA LEU A 127 5.44 -0.02 -8.81
C LEU A 127 5.41 -0.91 -10.04
N ALA A 128 4.53 -0.58 -10.97
CA ALA A 128 4.57 -1.20 -12.30
C ALA A 128 5.94 -0.94 -12.97
N PRO A 129 6.42 -1.79 -13.88
CA PRO A 129 7.76 -1.67 -14.45
C PRO A 129 8.08 -0.29 -15.05
N ALA A 130 7.09 0.35 -15.69
CA ALA A 130 7.27 1.69 -16.25
C ALA A 130 7.48 2.77 -15.18
N ASP A 131 6.74 2.68 -14.06
CA ASP A 131 6.89 3.60 -12.93
C ASP A 131 8.15 3.30 -12.13
N ALA A 132 8.48 2.03 -11.92
CA ALA A 132 9.74 1.61 -11.30
C ALA A 132 10.95 2.21 -12.05
N ALA A 133 10.97 2.08 -13.38
CA ALA A 133 12.01 2.67 -14.22
C ALA A 133 12.01 4.21 -14.19
N ARG A 134 10.83 4.84 -14.21
CA ARG A 134 10.66 6.29 -14.19
C ARG A 134 11.17 6.91 -12.89
N PHE A 135 10.95 6.27 -11.76
CA PHE A 135 11.34 6.79 -10.44
C PHE A 135 12.65 6.20 -9.92
N GLY A 136 13.26 5.25 -10.64
CA GLY A 136 14.52 4.62 -10.25
C GLY A 136 14.39 3.76 -8.98
N LEU A 137 13.23 3.13 -8.76
CA LEU A 137 12.94 2.29 -7.62
C LEU A 137 12.66 0.84 -8.06
N PRO A 138 12.89 -0.16 -7.18
CA PRO A 138 12.47 -1.54 -7.47
C PRO A 138 10.96 -1.66 -7.67
N GLY A 139 10.53 -2.64 -8.47
CA GLY A 139 9.12 -2.93 -8.70
C GLY A 139 8.35 -3.32 -7.44
N PHE A 140 9.01 -4.04 -6.52
CA PHE A 140 8.49 -4.33 -5.19
C PHE A 140 9.61 -4.23 -4.15
N SER A 141 9.43 -3.36 -3.17
CA SER A 141 10.45 -3.09 -2.15
C SER A 141 9.86 -2.71 -0.80
N VAL A 142 10.69 -2.83 0.25
CA VAL A 142 10.48 -2.16 1.53
C VAL A 142 11.37 -0.94 1.56
N SER A 143 10.82 0.20 1.92
CA SER A 143 11.58 1.41 2.20
C SER A 143 11.34 1.92 3.62
N ALA A 144 12.22 2.80 4.08
CA ALA A 144 12.09 3.55 5.32
C ALA A 144 12.30 5.04 5.07
N GLY A 145 11.63 5.86 5.86
CA GLY A 145 11.63 7.33 5.73
C GLY A 145 10.28 7.84 5.29
N GLU A 146 10.26 9.09 4.83
CA GLU A 146 9.04 9.67 4.28
C GLU A 146 8.93 9.35 2.78
N LEU A 147 7.76 8.90 2.36
CA LEU A 147 7.40 8.77 0.95
C LEU A 147 6.09 9.50 0.71
N THR A 148 6.10 10.38 -0.28
CA THR A 148 4.89 11.06 -0.78
C THR A 148 4.64 10.61 -2.22
N GLN A 149 3.45 10.11 -2.50
CA GLN A 149 3.00 9.66 -3.82
C GLN A 149 1.70 10.34 -4.17
N ALA A 150 1.63 10.98 -5.33
CA ALA A 150 0.38 11.52 -5.88
C ALA A 150 -0.07 10.67 -7.06
N VAL A 151 -1.37 10.39 -7.08
CA VAL A 151 -2.03 9.54 -8.08
C VAL A 151 -3.23 10.29 -8.64
N ALA A 152 -3.31 10.41 -9.95
CA ALA A 152 -4.46 11.01 -10.62
C ALA A 152 -5.70 10.09 -10.51
N ALA A 153 -6.89 10.64 -10.79
CA ALA A 153 -8.15 9.90 -10.73
C ALA A 153 -8.21 8.67 -11.66
N ASP A 154 -7.39 8.63 -12.71
CA ASP A 154 -7.26 7.50 -13.63
C ASP A 154 -6.28 6.42 -13.16
N GLY A 155 -5.68 6.60 -11.98
CA GLY A 155 -4.69 5.69 -11.40
C GLY A 155 -3.25 5.94 -11.82
N THR A 156 -2.97 6.96 -12.64
CA THR A 156 -1.59 7.30 -13.04
C THR A 156 -0.84 7.93 -11.87
N ILE A 157 0.36 7.43 -11.55
CA ILE A 157 1.26 8.07 -10.59
C ILE A 157 1.80 9.35 -11.23
N THR A 158 1.43 10.51 -10.70
CA THR A 158 1.85 11.82 -11.22
C THR A 158 3.16 12.28 -10.61
N SER A 159 3.39 11.98 -9.34
CA SER A 159 4.65 12.23 -8.65
C SER A 159 4.92 11.18 -7.58
N LEU A 160 6.21 10.96 -7.32
CA LEU A 160 6.70 10.15 -6.21
C LEU A 160 7.98 10.79 -5.70
N SER A 161 8.02 11.08 -4.42
CA SER A 161 9.18 11.65 -3.71
C SER A 161 9.47 10.79 -2.48
N MET A 162 10.72 10.47 -2.26
CA MET A 162 11.16 9.69 -1.10
C MET A 162 12.31 10.43 -0.41
N ASP A 163 12.10 10.76 0.87
CA ASP A 163 13.15 11.19 1.79
C ASP A 163 13.45 10.03 2.75
N GLY A 164 14.36 9.18 2.32
CA GLY A 164 14.68 7.91 2.96
C GLY A 164 15.42 6.97 2.00
N ASN A 165 15.37 5.69 2.29
CA ASN A 165 16.06 4.68 1.49
C ASN A 165 15.26 3.40 1.32
N VAL A 166 15.52 2.70 0.20
CA VAL A 166 15.10 1.32 0.01
C VAL A 166 15.92 0.44 0.96
N LEU A 167 15.24 -0.28 1.83
CA LEU A 167 15.86 -1.23 2.77
C LEU A 167 16.08 -2.58 2.10
N VAL A 168 15.10 -3.03 1.32
CA VAL A 168 15.11 -4.34 0.67
C VAL A 168 14.42 -4.22 -0.69
N ASP A 169 15.08 -4.67 -1.74
CA ASP A 169 14.46 -5.04 -3.00
C ASP A 169 13.89 -6.45 -2.85
N LEU A 170 12.58 -6.57 -2.74
CA LEU A 170 11.88 -7.83 -2.49
C LEU A 170 11.90 -8.74 -3.72
N CYS A 171 11.91 -8.17 -4.93
CA CYS A 171 12.04 -8.96 -6.13
C CYS A 171 13.41 -9.66 -6.18
N ALA A 172 14.48 -8.93 -5.91
CA ALA A 172 15.83 -9.49 -5.88
C ALA A 172 16.02 -10.46 -4.70
N ALA A 173 15.47 -10.16 -3.52
CA ALA A 173 15.62 -11.00 -2.34
C ALA A 173 14.89 -12.35 -2.44
N LEU A 174 13.76 -12.38 -3.17
CA LEU A 174 12.93 -13.57 -3.34
C LEU A 174 13.23 -14.36 -4.65
N SER A 175 14.08 -13.84 -5.51
CA SER A 175 14.50 -14.50 -6.77
C SER A 175 15.31 -15.78 -6.56
#